data_6feaefbc93eb614a9ee8aae1dfb57173
#
_entry.id   6feaefbc93eb614a9ee8aae1dfb57173
#
_cell.length_a   1.000
_cell.length_b   1.000
_cell.length_c   1.000
_cell.angle_alpha   90.00
_cell.angle_beta   90.00
_cell.angle_gamma   90.00
#
_symmetry.space_group_name_H-M   'P 1'
#
loop_
_entity.id
_entity.type
_entity.pdbx_description
1 polymer ?
#
loop_
_entity_poly.entity_id
_entity_poly.type
_entity_poly.pdbx_seq_one_letter_code
_entity_poly.pdbx_strand_id
1 'polypeptide(L)'
;FVEEILSGNKKYEYRRVRCKEKIDGILIYATAPISQIVAEVSVLGIIEDSIYSVWNETKEFSGISKTYYMQYFSGKEKAVAYCLGEVKEFKRPKQLKEYGLTYAPQSFAYIT
;
A
#
# COMPACT_ATOMS: atom_id res chain seq x y z
N PHE A 1 8.77 3.51 0.49
CA PHE A 1 7.98 2.55 1.27
C PHE A 1 8.07 1.11 0.76
N VAL A 2 8.57 0.91 -0.46
CA VAL A 2 8.68 -0.44 -1.03
C VAL A 2 9.54 -1.36 -0.16
N GLU A 3 10.70 -0.88 0.26
CA GLU A 3 11.60 -1.66 1.12
C GLU A 3 10.96 -2.04 2.46
N GLU A 4 10.20 -1.12 3.05
CA GLU A 4 9.51 -1.36 4.32
C GLU A 4 8.43 -2.44 4.18
N ILE A 5 7.73 -2.48 3.05
CA ILE A 5 6.74 -3.52 2.76
C ILE A 5 7.44 -4.86 2.56
N LEU A 6 8.51 -4.91 1.76
CA LEU A 6 9.25 -6.14 1.46
C LEU A 6 9.89 -6.74 2.70
N SER A 7 10.37 -5.91 3.63
CA SER A 7 11.00 -6.36 4.87
C SER A 7 10.00 -6.80 5.95
N GLY A 8 8.71 -6.49 5.76
CA GLY A 8 7.68 -6.78 6.75
C GLY A 8 7.51 -5.72 7.83
N ASN A 9 8.23 -4.61 7.76
CA ASN A 9 8.11 -3.51 8.72
C ASN A 9 6.85 -2.70 8.50
N LYS A 10 6.36 -2.63 7.25
CA LYS A 10 5.13 -1.95 6.91
C LYS A 10 4.07 -2.98 6.54
N LYS A 11 3.02 -3.07 7.36
CA LYS A 11 1.92 -4.02 7.16
C LYS A 11 0.59 -3.35 6.82
N TYR A 12 0.62 -2.05 6.60
CA TYR A 12 -0.59 -1.28 6.27
C TYR A 12 -0.29 -0.30 5.15
N GLU A 13 -1.26 -0.17 4.23
CA GLU A 13 -1.24 0.85 3.20
C GLU A 13 -2.37 1.82 3.46
N TYR A 14 -2.03 3.09 3.69
CA TYR A 14 -3.00 4.12 4.05
C TYR A 14 -3.54 4.83 2.82
N ARG A 15 -4.85 5.10 2.85
CA ARG A 15 -5.53 5.86 1.80
C ARG A 15 -6.51 6.84 2.41
N ARG A 16 -6.67 8.00 1.77
CA ARG A 16 -7.64 9.02 2.18
C ARG A 16 -9.06 8.63 1.83
N VAL A 17 -9.22 7.85 0.77
CA VAL A 17 -10.51 7.41 0.26
C VAL A 17 -10.47 5.90 0.05
N ARG A 18 -11.50 5.22 0.54
CA ARG A 18 -11.64 3.79 0.34
C ARG A 18 -12.00 3.50 -1.11
N CYS A 19 -11.32 2.55 -1.75
CA CYS A 19 -11.70 2.07 -3.07
C CYS A 19 -13.09 1.44 -3.02
N LYS A 20 -13.92 1.75 -4.01
CA LYS A 20 -15.29 1.21 -4.09
C LYS A 20 -15.30 -0.28 -4.40
N GLU A 21 -14.30 -0.74 -5.16
CA GLU A 21 -14.15 -2.15 -5.51
C GLU A 21 -13.41 -2.90 -4.41
N LYS A 22 -13.69 -4.19 -4.30
CA LYS A 22 -12.94 -5.06 -3.41
C LYS A 22 -11.50 -5.17 -3.90
N ILE A 23 -10.54 -4.91 -3.01
CA ILE A 23 -9.12 -5.00 -3.32
C ILE A 23 -8.58 -6.32 -2.77
N ASP A 24 -8.10 -7.20 -3.63
CA ASP A 24 -7.53 -8.49 -3.25
C ASP A 24 -6.03 -8.44 -3.05
N GLY A 25 -5.36 -7.49 -3.68
CA GLY A 25 -3.92 -7.36 -3.58
C GLY A 25 -3.41 -6.04 -4.12
N ILE A 26 -2.12 -5.84 -3.98
CA ILE A 26 -1.41 -4.65 -4.41
C ILE A 26 -0.17 -5.09 -5.19
N LEU A 27 0.02 -4.49 -6.36
CA LEU A 27 1.25 -4.64 -7.14
C LEU A 27 2.22 -3.54 -6.73
N ILE A 28 3.42 -3.91 -6.34
CA ILE A 28 4.45 -2.96 -5.93
C ILE A 28 5.33 -2.62 -7.13
N TYR A 29 5.36 -1.35 -7.48
CA TYR A 29 6.12 -0.83 -8.60
C TYR A 29 7.38 -0.13 -8.10
N ALA A 30 8.53 -0.56 -8.60
CA ALA A 30 9.79 0.13 -8.35
C ALA A 30 10.00 1.17 -9.44
N THR A 31 10.09 2.43 -9.03
CA THR A 31 10.29 3.56 -9.95
C THR A 31 11.65 3.53 -10.62
N ALA A 32 11.90 4.45 -11.57
CA ALA A 32 13.19 4.53 -12.29
C ALA A 32 14.38 4.45 -11.31
N PRO A 33 15.47 3.77 -11.66
CA PRO A 33 15.76 3.20 -12.99
C PRO A 33 15.17 1.82 -13.26
N ILE A 34 14.60 1.16 -12.25
CA ILE A 34 14.06 -0.20 -12.41
C ILE A 34 12.82 -0.22 -13.29
N SER A 35 11.85 0.63 -13.00
CA SER A 35 10.62 0.84 -13.77
C SER A 35 9.85 -0.46 -14.06
N GLN A 36 9.75 -1.34 -13.06
CA GLN A 36 9.10 -2.64 -13.18
C GLN A 36 8.33 -2.99 -11.92
N ILE A 37 7.40 -3.96 -12.05
CA ILE A 37 6.67 -4.50 -10.92
C ILE A 37 7.55 -5.56 -10.25
N VAL A 38 7.86 -5.34 -8.97
CA VAL A 38 8.82 -6.17 -8.23
C VAL A 38 8.16 -7.15 -7.26
N ALA A 39 6.93 -6.90 -6.86
CA ALA A 39 6.25 -7.74 -5.88
C ALA A 39 4.74 -7.64 -5.98
N GLU A 40 4.07 -8.63 -5.43
CA GLU A 40 2.62 -8.66 -5.23
C GLU A 40 2.38 -8.90 -3.73
N VAL A 41 1.45 -8.14 -3.15
CA VAL A 41 1.12 -8.24 -1.73
C VAL A 41 -0.37 -8.49 -1.60
N SER A 42 -0.77 -9.52 -0.85
CA SER A 42 -2.18 -9.78 -0.60
C SER A 42 -2.77 -8.75 0.36
N VAL A 43 -4.06 -8.46 0.20
CA VAL A 43 -4.82 -7.60 1.10
C VAL A 43 -5.76 -8.47 1.92
N LEU A 44 -5.55 -8.50 3.24
CA LEU A 44 -6.32 -9.33 4.16
C LEU A 44 -7.64 -8.69 4.58
N GLY A 45 -7.70 -7.36 4.56
CA GLY A 45 -8.89 -6.62 4.99
C GLY A 45 -8.65 -5.13 4.99
N ILE A 46 -9.63 -4.41 5.48
CA ILE A 46 -9.62 -2.94 5.51
C ILE A 46 -10.04 -2.48 6.89
N ILE A 47 -9.32 -1.48 7.42
CA ILE A 47 -9.71 -0.76 8.63
C ILE A 47 -10.12 0.65 8.19
N GLU A 48 -11.31 1.07 8.57
CA GLU A 48 -11.79 2.43 8.33
C GLU A 48 -12.41 2.95 9.61
N ASP A 49 -11.83 4.00 10.17
CA ASP A 49 -12.28 4.58 11.43
C ASP A 49 -11.69 5.99 11.58
N SER A 50 -11.89 6.60 12.74
CA SER A 50 -11.31 7.90 13.04
C SER A 50 -9.78 7.87 12.86
N ILE A 51 -9.21 9.05 12.60
CA ILE A 51 -7.77 9.21 12.38
C ILE A 51 -6.97 8.61 13.54
N TYR A 52 -7.36 8.91 14.77
CA TYR A 52 -6.63 8.44 15.95
C TYR A 52 -6.81 6.94 16.20
N SER A 53 -8.01 6.41 16.00
CA SER A 53 -8.27 4.98 16.18
C SER A 53 -7.44 4.14 15.21
N VAL A 54 -7.40 4.52 13.93
CA VAL A 54 -6.62 3.82 12.93
C VAL A 54 -5.12 3.90 13.26
N TRP A 55 -4.63 5.08 13.67
CA TRP A 55 -3.23 5.21 14.06
C TRP A 55 -2.87 4.29 15.23
N ASN A 56 -3.66 4.31 16.29
CA ASN A 56 -3.41 3.48 17.47
C ASN A 56 -3.40 1.98 17.15
N GLU A 57 -4.24 1.57 16.21
CA GLU A 57 -4.34 0.17 15.81
C GLU A 57 -3.20 -0.28 14.87
N THR A 58 -2.63 0.64 14.10
CA THR A 58 -1.69 0.31 13.02
C THR A 58 -0.26 0.81 13.24
N LYS A 59 -0.03 1.68 14.21
CA LYS A 59 1.24 2.42 14.38
C LYS A 59 2.49 1.54 14.45
N GLU A 60 2.38 0.37 15.06
CA GLU A 60 3.53 -0.52 15.25
C GLU A 60 4.14 -0.99 13.93
N PHE A 61 3.29 -1.21 12.92
CA PHE A 61 3.72 -1.65 11.60
C PHE A 61 3.29 -0.67 10.50
N SER A 62 3.23 0.62 10.84
CA SER A 62 2.78 1.65 9.90
C SER A 62 3.79 1.94 8.80
N GLY A 63 5.08 1.78 9.09
CA GLY A 63 6.16 2.12 8.17
C GLY A 63 6.33 3.62 7.96
N ILE A 64 5.62 4.46 8.71
CA ILE A 64 5.68 5.93 8.61
C ILE A 64 5.65 6.54 10.01
N SER A 65 6.11 7.79 10.11
CA SER A 65 6.04 8.53 11.37
C SER A 65 4.62 9.02 11.63
N LYS A 66 4.32 9.28 12.90
CA LYS A 66 3.04 9.88 13.30
C LYS A 66 2.84 11.24 12.62
N THR A 67 3.89 12.04 12.54
CA THR A 67 3.83 13.36 11.89
C THR A 67 3.41 13.24 10.43
N TYR A 68 4.04 12.32 9.69
CA TYR A 68 3.66 12.07 8.30
C TYR A 68 2.22 11.59 8.18
N TYR A 69 1.81 10.65 9.03
CA TYR A 69 0.45 10.12 9.06
C TYR A 69 -0.58 11.24 9.28
N MET A 70 -0.35 12.10 10.28
CA MET A 70 -1.28 13.18 10.59
C MET A 70 -1.36 14.22 9.46
N GLN A 71 -0.25 14.51 8.80
CA GLN A 71 -0.24 15.38 7.63
C GLN A 71 -0.99 14.77 6.45
N TYR A 72 -0.79 13.49 6.22
CA TYR A 72 -1.44 12.76 5.12
C TYR A 72 -2.97 12.81 5.26
N PHE A 73 -3.48 12.63 6.46
CA PHE A 73 -4.91 12.64 6.73
C PHE A 73 -5.47 14.01 7.15
N SER A 74 -4.69 15.06 7.03
CA SER A 74 -5.13 16.42 7.39
C SER A 74 -6.43 16.77 6.66
N GLY A 75 -7.42 17.27 7.42
CA GLY A 75 -8.73 17.65 6.86
C GLY A 75 -9.69 16.48 6.65
N LYS A 76 -9.30 15.25 6.98
CA LYS A 76 -10.16 14.07 6.89
C LYS A 76 -10.72 13.69 8.26
N GLU A 77 -11.95 13.17 8.28
CA GLU A 77 -12.55 12.65 9.51
C GLU A 77 -12.18 11.19 9.74
N LYS A 78 -11.96 10.45 8.66
CA LYS A 78 -11.65 9.02 8.71
C LYS A 78 -10.36 8.72 7.98
N ALA A 79 -9.67 7.68 8.47
CA ALA A 79 -8.51 7.08 7.80
C ALA A 79 -8.88 5.71 7.30
N VAL A 80 -8.27 5.31 6.18
CA VAL A 80 -8.43 3.98 5.61
C VAL A 80 -7.07 3.31 5.61
N ALA A 81 -7.00 2.07 6.10
CA ALA A 81 -5.79 1.26 6.08
C ALA A 81 -6.10 -0.11 5.48
N TYR A 82 -5.41 -0.44 4.41
CA TYR A 82 -5.45 -1.80 3.87
C TYR A 82 -4.47 -2.66 4.63
N CYS A 83 -4.96 -3.78 5.16
CA CYS A 83 -4.13 -4.72 5.94
C CYS A 83 -3.37 -5.61 4.96
N LEU A 84 -2.05 -5.51 4.96
CA LEU A 84 -1.19 -6.24 4.04
C LEU A 84 -0.89 -7.62 4.60
N GLY A 85 -0.99 -8.63 3.75
CA GLY A 85 -0.70 -10.01 4.10
C GLY A 85 0.60 -10.49 3.52
N GLU A 86 0.55 -11.62 2.81
CA GLU A 86 1.74 -12.24 2.24
C GLU A 86 2.36 -11.37 1.15
N VAL A 87 3.68 -11.22 1.19
CA VAL A 87 4.47 -10.51 0.20
C VAL A 87 5.13 -11.54 -0.70
N LYS A 88 4.84 -11.48 -2.00
CA LYS A 88 5.46 -12.31 -3.01
C LYS A 88 6.39 -11.46 -3.86
N GLU A 89 7.68 -11.51 -3.55
CA GLU A 89 8.69 -10.81 -4.30
C GLU A 89 9.04 -11.62 -5.55
N PHE A 90 9.05 -10.97 -6.71
CA PHE A 90 9.34 -11.67 -7.96
C PHE A 90 10.85 -11.81 -8.15
N LYS A 91 11.31 -13.03 -8.46
CA LYS A 91 12.71 -13.27 -8.83
C LYS A 91 13.09 -12.49 -10.08
N ARG A 92 12.14 -12.34 -11.01
CA ARG A 92 12.27 -11.53 -12.23
C ARG A 92 11.18 -10.48 -12.22
N PRO A 93 11.53 -9.21 -12.04
CA PRO A 93 10.54 -8.14 -12.11
C PRO A 93 9.74 -8.18 -13.40
N LYS A 94 8.45 -7.83 -13.31
CA LYS A 94 7.52 -7.90 -14.43
C LYS A 94 7.25 -6.51 -14.99
N GLN A 95 7.00 -6.49 -16.30
CA GLN A 95 6.68 -5.24 -16.98
C GLN A 95 5.23 -4.86 -16.74
N LEU A 96 4.95 -3.56 -16.74
CA LEU A 96 3.60 -3.02 -16.56
C LEU A 96 2.58 -3.65 -17.52
N LYS A 97 2.98 -3.83 -18.78
CA LYS A 97 2.10 -4.39 -19.80
C LYS A 97 1.62 -5.81 -19.50
N GLU A 98 2.37 -6.59 -18.72
CA GLU A 98 1.97 -7.94 -18.34
C GLU A 98 0.73 -7.95 -17.44
N TYR A 99 0.44 -6.82 -16.79
CA TYR A 99 -0.73 -6.62 -15.95
C TYR A 99 -1.77 -5.68 -16.57
N GLY A 100 -1.61 -5.39 -17.88
CA GLY A 100 -2.55 -4.51 -18.59
C GLY A 100 -2.44 -3.03 -18.21
N LEU A 101 -1.34 -2.64 -17.59
CA LEU A 101 -1.11 -1.24 -17.19
C LEU A 101 -0.49 -0.46 -18.33
N THR A 102 -1.07 0.70 -18.67
CA THR A 102 -0.61 1.57 -19.75
C THR A 102 0.20 2.77 -19.25
N TYR A 103 0.28 2.94 -17.93
CA TYR A 103 1.03 4.04 -17.30
C TYR A 103 1.74 3.52 -16.05
N ALA A 104 2.81 4.19 -15.66
CA ALA A 104 3.55 3.85 -14.46
C ALA A 104 2.83 4.40 -13.21
N PRO A 105 2.47 3.54 -12.24
CA PRO A 105 1.95 4.03 -10.96
C PRO A 105 3.07 4.71 -10.17
N GLN A 106 2.72 5.51 -9.17
CA GLN A 106 3.73 6.18 -8.34
C GLN A 106 4.50 5.17 -7.47
N SER A 107 3.82 4.17 -6.92
CA SER A 107 4.46 3.14 -6.11
C SER A 107 3.74 1.79 -6.17
N PHE A 108 2.45 1.77 -6.46
CA PHE A 108 1.68 0.51 -6.50
C PHE A 108 0.40 0.66 -7.31
N ALA A 109 -0.18 -0.49 -7.68
CA ALA A 109 -1.48 -0.58 -8.33
C ALA A 109 -2.30 -1.66 -7.61
N TYR A 110 -3.64 -1.53 -7.62
CA TYR A 110 -4.53 -2.49 -6.99
C TYR A 110 -4.83 -3.68 -7.89
N ILE A 111 -5.03 -4.84 -7.26
CA ILE A 111 -5.57 -6.05 -7.88
C ILE A 111 -6.98 -6.23 -7.32
N THR A 112 -7.96 -6.24 -8.18
CA THR A 112 -9.36 -6.42 -7.82
C THR A 112 -9.87 -7.83 -8.08
#